data_28c5231a3865924bc9a7c8f5c4cf3ff1
#
_entry.id   28c5231a3865924bc9a7c8f5c4cf3ff1
#
_cell.length_a   1.000
_cell.length_b   1.000
_cell.length_c   1.000
_cell.angle_alpha   90.00
_cell.angle_beta   90.00
_cell.angle_gamma   90.00
#
_symmetry.space_group_name_H-M   'P 1'
#
loop_
_entity.id
_entity.type
_entity.pdbx_description
1 polymer ?
#
loop_
_entity_poly.entity_id
_entity_poly.type
_entity_poly.pdbx_seq_one_letter_code
_entity_poly.pdbx_strand_id
1 'polypeptide(L)'
;MGQKNHYRSASAAVALMMVGLLLLWPGVSAAQTVVGDAAGVRATVLAATSLLGSLNPTPTTLADTGTLAGINDERDAGQLTGSVPFLLSGEVLNAATISWPDQVDSESSLAALNLTVAGIGISADSVMAQASQVLGAAGSGSSIINNLSINGVPIVVTGDPNQTILMPGGQVVINEQTISPTGTAVVNALHVTVSGVADVVVASATAGIS
;
A
#
# COMPACT_ATOMS: atom_id res chain seq x y z
N MET A 1 -55.54 -6.42 -66.31
CA MET A 1 -54.24 -5.73 -66.44
C MET A 1 -54.15 -4.69 -65.42
N GLY A 2 -53.33 -4.67 -64.42
CA GLY A 2 -52.21 -5.41 -63.95
C GLY A 2 -51.95 -4.91 -62.52
N GLN A 3 -52.07 -5.79 -61.55
CA GLN A 3 -51.60 -5.52 -60.16
C GLN A 3 -50.13 -5.79 -60.13
N LYS A 4 -49.32 -4.82 -59.79
CA LYS A 4 -47.87 -5.01 -59.45
C LYS A 4 -47.44 -4.21 -58.23
N ASN A 5 -47.01 -4.93 -57.24
CA ASN A 5 -45.93 -4.67 -56.30
C ASN A 5 -46.08 -3.55 -55.26
N HIS A 6 -46.59 -3.89 -54.08
CA HIS A 6 -46.43 -3.16 -52.84
C HIS A 6 -45.72 -3.95 -51.69
N TYR A 7 -44.97 -5.03 -51.99
CA TYR A 7 -44.35 -5.87 -50.90
C TYR A 7 -42.83 -5.65 -50.71
N ARG A 8 -42.19 -4.65 -51.31
CA ARG A 8 -40.74 -4.48 -51.17
C ARG A 8 -40.27 -3.39 -50.20
N SER A 9 -41.14 -2.58 -49.61
CA SER A 9 -40.74 -1.47 -48.76
C SER A 9 -40.79 -1.79 -47.24
N ALA A 10 -41.51 -2.84 -46.82
CA ALA A 10 -41.66 -3.16 -45.41
C ALA A 10 -40.44 -3.93 -44.81
N SER A 11 -39.73 -4.70 -45.63
CA SER A 11 -38.61 -5.53 -45.12
C SER A 11 -37.32 -4.73 -44.86
N ALA A 12 -37.11 -3.61 -45.53
CA ALA A 12 -35.91 -2.76 -45.32
C ALA A 12 -36.02 -1.90 -44.05
N ALA A 13 -37.23 -1.48 -43.68
CA ALA A 13 -37.43 -0.68 -42.47
C ALA A 13 -37.25 -1.49 -41.16
N VAL A 14 -37.65 -2.79 -41.16
CA VAL A 14 -37.49 -3.68 -39.98
C VAL A 14 -36.03 -4.04 -39.78
N ALA A 15 -35.26 -4.25 -40.85
CA ALA A 15 -33.81 -4.55 -40.71
C ALA A 15 -33.01 -3.36 -40.19
N LEU A 16 -33.39 -2.11 -40.54
CA LEU A 16 -32.71 -0.92 -40.04
C LEU A 16 -33.02 -0.62 -38.56
N MET A 17 -34.21 -0.97 -38.07
CA MET A 17 -34.58 -0.84 -36.66
C MET A 17 -33.87 -1.87 -35.77
N MET A 18 -33.59 -3.08 -36.25
CA MET A 18 -32.83 -4.08 -35.47
C MET A 18 -31.34 -3.75 -35.32
N VAL A 19 -30.72 -3.13 -36.29
CA VAL A 19 -29.32 -2.69 -36.20
C VAL A 19 -29.16 -1.49 -35.28
N GLY A 20 -30.16 -0.60 -35.22
CA GLY A 20 -30.13 0.53 -34.27
C GLY A 20 -30.30 0.15 -32.79
N LEU A 21 -30.96 -0.97 -32.49
CA LEU A 21 -31.22 -1.40 -31.13
C LEU A 21 -30.01 -2.13 -30.47
N LEU A 22 -29.10 -2.63 -31.31
CA LEU A 22 -27.85 -3.27 -30.84
C LEU A 22 -26.74 -2.27 -30.42
N LEU A 23 -26.88 -1.01 -30.74
CA LEU A 23 -25.92 0.05 -30.42
C LEU A 23 -26.24 0.81 -29.11
N LEU A 24 -27.33 0.46 -28.43
CA LEU A 24 -27.75 1.09 -27.16
C LEU A 24 -27.60 0.16 -25.95
N TRP A 25 -26.73 -0.84 -25.99
CA TRP A 25 -26.30 -1.47 -24.77
C TRP A 25 -25.41 -0.47 -24.03
N PRO A 26 -25.86 0.06 -22.87
CA PRO A 26 -24.95 0.82 -22.04
C PRO A 26 -23.81 -0.15 -21.70
N GLY A 27 -22.61 0.16 -22.17
CA GLY A 27 -21.42 -0.55 -21.74
C GLY A 27 -21.45 -0.56 -20.22
N VAL A 28 -21.49 -1.74 -19.61
CA VAL A 28 -21.37 -1.85 -18.15
C VAL A 28 -19.99 -1.30 -17.85
N SER A 29 -19.92 -0.02 -17.46
CA SER A 29 -18.69 0.55 -16.93
C SER A 29 -18.36 -0.26 -15.69
N ALA A 30 -17.36 -1.12 -15.76
CA ALA A 30 -16.85 -1.78 -14.58
C ALA A 30 -16.47 -0.68 -13.58
N ALA A 31 -16.96 -0.78 -12.36
CA ALA A 31 -16.58 0.15 -11.32
C ALA A 31 -15.09 -0.01 -11.07
N GLN A 32 -14.37 1.10 -11.22
CA GLN A 32 -12.94 1.13 -10.98
C GLN A 32 -12.66 0.93 -9.50
N THR A 33 -11.77 0.00 -9.18
CA THR A 33 -11.36 -0.25 -7.80
C THR A 33 -10.06 0.51 -7.53
N VAL A 34 -10.07 1.31 -6.48
CA VAL A 34 -8.91 2.07 -6.01
C VAL A 34 -8.47 1.56 -4.65
N VAL A 35 -7.19 1.33 -4.48
CA VAL A 35 -6.54 0.94 -3.24
C VAL A 35 -5.36 1.86 -3.02
N GLY A 36 -5.44 2.73 -2.02
CA GLY A 36 -4.34 3.61 -1.63
C GLY A 36 -4.35 3.76 -0.12
N ASP A 37 -3.18 3.64 0.48
CA ASP A 37 -2.99 3.70 1.94
C ASP A 37 -1.51 3.93 2.23
N ALA A 38 -1.22 4.76 3.24
CA ALA A 38 0.13 5.01 3.70
C ALA A 38 0.17 5.17 5.23
N ALA A 39 1.24 4.68 5.86
CA ALA A 39 1.45 4.86 7.29
C ALA A 39 2.93 5.01 7.64
N GLY A 40 3.23 5.93 8.55
CA GLY A 40 4.58 6.12 9.07
C GLY A 40 5.06 4.93 9.88
N VAL A 41 4.19 4.36 10.73
CA VAL A 41 4.49 3.16 11.52
C VAL A 41 3.25 2.31 11.67
N ARG A 42 3.40 1.00 11.50
CA ARG A 42 2.45 -0.04 11.92
C ARG A 42 3.20 -1.03 12.82
N ALA A 43 2.77 -1.16 14.04
CA ALA A 43 3.40 -2.04 15.02
C ALA A 43 2.37 -2.93 15.71
N THR A 44 2.66 -4.21 15.80
CA THR A 44 1.91 -5.15 16.63
C THR A 44 2.88 -5.73 17.67
N VAL A 45 2.65 -5.37 18.93
CA VAL A 45 3.42 -5.93 20.04
C VAL A 45 2.69 -7.16 20.55
N LEU A 46 3.35 -8.29 20.45
CA LEU A 46 2.90 -9.54 21.05
C LEU A 46 3.36 -9.52 22.51
N ALA A 47 2.49 -9.08 23.40
CA ALA A 47 2.84 -8.92 24.80
C ALA A 47 3.34 -10.24 25.39
N ALA A 48 4.49 -10.18 26.07
CA ALA A 48 5.00 -11.27 26.87
C ALA A 48 3.92 -11.76 27.83
N THR A 49 3.74 -13.08 27.92
CA THR A 49 2.81 -13.73 28.83
C THR A 49 2.93 -13.17 30.23
N SER A 50 1.98 -12.35 30.65
CA SER A 50 1.85 -12.06 32.06
C SER A 50 1.30 -13.32 32.72
N LEU A 51 1.75 -13.61 33.95
CA LEU A 51 1.27 -14.73 34.79
C LEU A 51 -0.25 -14.74 35.05
N LEU A 52 -1.02 -13.82 34.46
CA LEU A 52 -2.44 -13.59 34.75
C LEU A 52 -3.37 -13.56 33.52
N GLY A 53 -2.92 -13.95 32.33
CA GLY A 53 -3.80 -14.02 31.15
C GLY A 53 -3.08 -13.78 29.84
N SER A 54 -3.63 -14.31 28.73
CA SER A 54 -3.16 -14.00 27.38
C SER A 54 -3.44 -12.53 27.08
N LEU A 55 -2.41 -11.72 26.91
CA LEU A 55 -2.56 -10.37 26.39
C LEU A 55 -2.80 -10.47 24.88
N ASN A 56 -3.90 -9.91 24.41
CA ASN A 56 -4.15 -9.79 22.97
C ASN A 56 -3.09 -8.89 22.34
N PRO A 57 -2.56 -9.22 21.15
CA PRO A 57 -1.69 -8.33 20.41
C PRO A 57 -2.40 -6.99 20.20
N THR A 58 -1.74 -5.89 20.55
CA THR A 58 -2.29 -4.55 20.38
C THR A 58 -1.65 -3.91 19.16
N PRO A 59 -2.39 -3.73 18.05
CA PRO A 59 -1.90 -2.99 16.90
C PRO A 59 -1.85 -1.49 17.26
N THR A 60 -0.80 -0.83 16.83
CA THR A 60 -0.62 0.62 16.94
C THR A 60 -0.20 1.15 15.58
N THR A 61 -0.86 2.21 15.10
CA THR A 61 -0.49 2.92 13.88
C THR A 61 -0.16 4.38 14.20
N LEU A 62 0.83 4.93 13.52
CA LEU A 62 1.25 6.33 13.61
C LEU A 62 1.29 6.94 12.21
N ALA A 63 0.76 8.16 12.06
CA ALA A 63 0.64 8.88 10.80
C ALA A 63 0.02 7.97 9.71
N ASP A 64 -1.23 7.57 9.91
CA ASP A 64 -1.98 6.65 9.03
C ASP A 64 -3.02 7.44 8.24
N THR A 65 -2.95 7.40 6.91
CA THR A 65 -3.91 8.06 6.02
C THR A 65 -5.27 7.36 6.03
N GLY A 66 -5.31 6.08 6.39
CA GLY A 66 -6.42 5.21 6.05
C GLY A 66 -6.56 5.02 4.53
N THR A 67 -7.55 4.23 4.13
CA THR A 67 -7.75 3.85 2.72
C THR A 67 -8.46 4.94 1.93
N LEU A 68 -8.08 5.16 0.67
CA LEU A 68 -8.79 6.01 -0.29
C LEU A 68 -10.25 5.52 -0.49
N ALA A 69 -11.17 6.46 -0.65
CA ALA A 69 -12.59 6.17 -0.87
C ALA A 69 -12.92 5.88 -2.35
N GLY A 70 -12.05 6.25 -3.29
CA GLY A 70 -12.25 6.08 -4.72
C GLY A 70 -11.30 6.94 -5.55
N ILE A 71 -11.63 7.16 -6.82
CA ILE A 71 -10.88 8.06 -7.71
C ILE A 71 -11.02 9.52 -7.28
N ASN A 72 -9.98 10.33 -7.53
CA ASN A 72 -9.90 11.75 -7.15
C ASN A 72 -10.06 11.97 -5.64
N ASP A 73 -9.58 11.02 -4.82
CA ASP A 73 -9.47 11.16 -3.37
C ASP A 73 -8.01 11.39 -2.98
N GLU A 74 -7.83 12.18 -1.93
CA GLU A 74 -6.52 12.50 -1.36
C GLU A 74 -6.60 12.43 0.15
N ARG A 75 -5.60 11.81 0.78
CA ARG A 75 -5.49 11.71 2.22
C ARG A 75 -4.07 11.92 2.68
N ASP A 76 -3.92 12.62 3.78
CA ASP A 76 -2.65 12.84 4.44
C ASP A 76 -2.76 12.63 5.96
N ALA A 77 -1.63 12.29 6.56
CA ALA A 77 -1.47 12.20 8.00
C ALA A 77 -0.04 12.58 8.38
N GLY A 78 0.10 13.38 9.42
CA GLY A 78 1.40 13.82 9.88
C GLY A 78 1.49 13.97 11.39
N GLN A 79 2.65 13.67 11.95
CA GLN A 79 2.98 13.84 13.36
C GLN A 79 4.40 14.38 13.50
N LEU A 80 4.62 15.40 14.33
CA LEU A 80 5.97 15.93 14.59
C LEU A 80 6.84 14.94 15.36
N THR A 81 6.22 14.18 16.27
CA THR A 81 6.88 13.10 17.02
C THR A 81 5.93 11.93 17.13
N GLY A 82 6.44 10.73 16.94
CA GLY A 82 5.68 9.49 17.09
C GLY A 82 6.42 8.52 17.98
N SER A 83 5.70 7.80 18.83
CA SER A 83 6.29 6.77 19.66
C SER A 83 5.34 5.61 19.92
N VAL A 84 5.90 4.41 19.96
CA VAL A 84 5.27 3.22 20.54
C VAL A 84 6.05 2.92 21.82
N PRO A 85 5.45 3.01 23.00
CA PRO A 85 6.16 2.92 24.27
C PRO A 85 7.05 1.66 24.35
N PHE A 86 8.29 1.83 24.80
CA PHE A 86 9.32 0.80 24.94
C PHE A 86 9.75 0.10 23.64
N LEU A 87 9.22 0.49 22.48
CA LEU A 87 9.50 -0.14 21.21
C LEU A 87 10.14 0.82 20.22
N LEU A 88 9.49 1.96 19.93
CA LEU A 88 9.88 2.83 18.83
C LEU A 88 9.69 4.31 19.17
N SER A 89 10.62 5.14 18.70
CA SER A 89 10.43 6.58 18.55
C SER A 89 10.89 7.04 17.16
N GLY A 90 10.24 8.08 16.65
CA GLY A 90 10.60 8.73 15.40
C GLY A 90 10.12 10.19 15.40
N GLU A 91 10.66 10.98 14.49
CA GLU A 91 10.34 12.38 14.32
C GLU A 91 9.83 12.65 12.90
N VAL A 92 9.00 13.69 12.74
CA VAL A 92 8.48 14.16 11.44
C VAL A 92 7.91 12.98 10.62
N LEU A 93 6.91 12.30 11.19
CA LEU A 93 6.21 11.24 10.48
C LEU A 93 5.21 11.88 9.50
N ASN A 94 5.27 11.47 8.25
CA ASN A 94 4.34 11.87 7.20
C ASN A 94 3.86 10.63 6.45
N ALA A 95 2.60 10.68 6.02
CA ALA A 95 2.01 9.74 5.10
C ALA A 95 1.03 10.48 4.19
N ALA A 96 1.02 10.15 2.92
CA ALA A 96 0.10 10.70 1.93
C ALA A 96 -0.28 9.65 0.91
N THR A 97 -1.52 9.69 0.44
CA THR A 97 -2.01 8.86 -0.65
C THR A 97 -2.99 9.65 -1.50
N ILE A 98 -2.88 9.53 -2.81
CA ILE A 98 -3.70 10.25 -3.77
C ILE A 98 -4.07 9.35 -4.94
N SER A 99 -5.30 9.49 -5.43
CA SER A 99 -5.80 8.82 -6.62
C SER A 99 -6.26 9.79 -7.68
N TRP A 100 -5.95 9.48 -8.92
CA TRP A 100 -6.48 10.08 -10.13
C TRP A 100 -7.33 9.03 -10.89
N PRO A 101 -7.98 9.39 -12.02
CA PRO A 101 -8.76 8.42 -12.78
C PRO A 101 -7.96 7.23 -13.34
N ASP A 102 -6.65 7.37 -13.47
CA ASP A 102 -5.75 6.40 -14.11
C ASP A 102 -4.52 6.04 -13.28
N GLN A 103 -4.36 6.60 -12.08
CA GLN A 103 -3.16 6.40 -11.25
C GLN A 103 -3.48 6.50 -9.76
N VAL A 104 -2.73 5.75 -8.95
CA VAL A 104 -2.66 5.89 -7.50
C VAL A 104 -1.21 5.99 -7.08
N ASP A 105 -0.91 6.98 -6.23
CA ASP A 105 0.39 7.15 -5.59
C ASP A 105 0.24 7.20 -4.07
N SER A 106 1.16 6.57 -3.36
CA SER A 106 1.21 6.57 -1.90
C SER A 106 2.65 6.71 -1.44
N GLU A 107 2.85 7.48 -0.39
CA GLU A 107 4.16 7.72 0.21
C GLU A 107 4.04 7.78 1.73
N SER A 108 5.07 7.29 2.43
CA SER A 108 5.23 7.52 3.85
C SER A 108 6.69 7.69 4.21
N SER A 109 6.95 8.49 5.25
CA SER A 109 8.30 8.75 5.71
C SER A 109 8.36 9.05 7.20
N LEU A 110 9.53 8.85 7.78
CA LEU A 110 9.87 9.34 9.11
C LEU A 110 11.37 9.63 9.24
N ALA A 111 11.72 10.52 10.14
CA ALA A 111 13.08 10.85 10.49
C ALA A 111 13.44 10.35 11.90
N ALA A 112 14.75 10.28 12.19
CA ALA A 112 15.30 9.93 13.49
C ALA A 112 14.71 8.65 14.10
N LEU A 113 14.61 7.57 13.29
CA LEU A 113 14.14 6.26 13.75
C LEU A 113 15.03 5.72 14.86
N ASN A 114 14.42 5.40 15.99
CA ASN A 114 14.99 4.56 17.02
C ASN A 114 13.98 3.45 17.37
N LEU A 115 14.33 2.22 17.07
CA LEU A 115 13.52 1.04 17.33
C LEU A 115 14.32 0.07 18.20
N THR A 116 13.72 -0.43 19.28
CA THR A 116 14.31 -1.46 20.13
C THR A 116 13.34 -2.62 20.27
N VAL A 117 13.71 -3.79 19.79
CA VAL A 117 12.89 -5.00 19.88
C VAL A 117 13.73 -6.18 20.35
N ALA A 118 13.28 -6.87 21.41
CA ALA A 118 14.01 -7.99 22.04
C ALA A 118 15.49 -7.68 22.37
N GLY A 119 15.80 -6.45 22.75
CA GLY A 119 17.16 -6.00 23.04
C GLY A 119 18.02 -5.68 21.82
N ILE A 120 17.45 -5.75 20.61
CA ILE A 120 18.11 -5.36 19.36
C ILE A 120 17.73 -3.92 19.05
N GLY A 121 18.74 -3.03 18.97
CA GLY A 121 18.57 -1.63 18.59
C GLY A 121 18.70 -1.47 17.08
N ILE A 122 17.73 -0.79 16.45
CA ILE A 122 17.74 -0.44 15.02
C ILE A 122 17.54 1.06 14.93
N SER A 123 18.40 1.74 14.20
CA SER A 123 18.29 3.19 14.00
C SER A 123 18.54 3.58 12.55
N ALA A 124 17.92 4.68 12.12
CA ALA A 124 18.15 5.30 10.82
C ALA A 124 17.88 6.81 10.92
N ASP A 125 18.59 7.61 10.12
CA ASP A 125 18.34 9.06 10.05
C ASP A 125 17.01 9.36 9.37
N SER A 126 16.68 8.62 8.32
CA SER A 126 15.38 8.72 7.64
C SER A 126 15.00 7.40 6.98
N VAL A 127 13.69 7.16 6.91
CA VAL A 127 13.09 6.00 6.28
C VAL A 127 11.92 6.49 5.43
N MET A 128 11.83 6.06 4.17
CA MET A 128 10.76 6.43 3.25
C MET A 128 10.34 5.23 2.39
N ALA A 129 9.05 5.08 2.16
CA ALA A 129 8.44 4.14 1.21
C ALA A 129 7.58 4.88 0.20
N GLN A 130 7.62 4.44 -1.05
CA GLN A 130 6.77 4.93 -2.12
C GLN A 130 6.18 3.77 -2.90
N ALA A 131 4.92 3.85 -3.26
CA ALA A 131 4.21 2.91 -4.13
C ALA A 131 3.41 3.69 -5.16
N SER A 132 3.38 3.20 -6.40
CA SER A 132 2.64 3.78 -7.51
C SER A 132 2.05 2.69 -8.39
N GLN A 133 0.83 2.89 -8.87
CA GLN A 133 0.23 2.07 -9.93
C GLN A 133 -0.53 2.94 -10.93
N VAL A 134 -0.28 2.72 -12.21
CA VAL A 134 -1.06 3.24 -13.34
C VAL A 134 -2.04 2.16 -13.79
N LEU A 135 -3.26 2.55 -14.14
CA LEU A 135 -4.32 1.65 -14.62
C LEU A 135 -3.84 0.79 -15.80
N GLY A 136 -4.02 -0.51 -15.68
CA GLY A 136 -3.59 -1.48 -16.70
C GLY A 136 -2.10 -1.83 -16.67
N ALA A 137 -1.30 -1.26 -15.76
CA ALA A 137 0.09 -1.60 -15.56
C ALA A 137 0.32 -2.32 -14.21
N ALA A 138 1.42 -3.02 -14.10
CA ALA A 138 1.89 -3.50 -12.80
C ALA A 138 2.32 -2.31 -11.94
N GLY A 139 1.99 -2.36 -10.65
CA GLY A 139 2.47 -1.37 -9.70
C GLY A 139 3.98 -1.45 -9.51
N SER A 140 4.54 -0.39 -9.00
CA SER A 140 5.97 -0.26 -8.69
C SER A 140 6.15 0.39 -7.33
N GLY A 141 7.33 0.22 -6.75
CA GLY A 141 7.64 0.89 -5.52
C GLY A 141 9.14 0.94 -5.25
N SER A 142 9.49 1.75 -4.28
CA SER A 142 10.86 1.94 -3.82
C SER A 142 10.90 2.34 -2.36
N SER A 143 12.05 2.16 -1.74
CA SER A 143 12.32 2.72 -0.43
C SER A 143 13.68 3.43 -0.39
N ILE A 144 13.78 4.40 0.51
CA ILE A 144 15.04 5.09 0.82
C ILE A 144 15.24 5.02 2.33
N ILE A 145 16.40 4.51 2.74
CA ILE A 145 16.80 4.47 4.15
C ILE A 145 18.21 5.02 4.25
N ASN A 146 18.39 6.06 5.07
CA ASN A 146 19.66 6.70 5.28
C ASN A 146 20.25 6.30 6.65
N ASN A 147 21.54 5.93 6.63
CA ASN A 147 22.34 5.63 7.82
C ASN A 147 21.71 4.53 8.72
N LEU A 148 21.18 3.47 8.08
CA LEU A 148 20.66 2.31 8.83
C LEU A 148 21.76 1.65 9.64
N SER A 149 21.49 1.39 10.92
CA SER A 149 22.34 0.58 11.77
C SER A 149 21.54 -0.43 12.61
N ILE A 150 22.15 -1.57 12.90
CA ILE A 150 21.61 -2.59 13.81
C ILE A 150 22.63 -2.82 14.92
N ASN A 151 22.26 -2.60 16.17
CA ASN A 151 23.15 -2.64 17.35
C ASN A 151 24.41 -1.76 17.14
N GLY A 152 24.25 -0.58 16.50
CA GLY A 152 25.35 0.34 16.18
C GLY A 152 26.26 -0.11 15.03
N VAL A 153 25.98 -1.23 14.38
CA VAL A 153 26.70 -1.68 13.18
C VAL A 153 26.02 -1.12 11.94
N PRO A 154 26.71 -0.30 11.12
CA PRO A 154 26.14 0.22 9.88
C PRO A 154 25.75 -0.89 8.90
N ILE A 155 24.57 -0.76 8.30
CA ILE A 155 24.04 -1.69 7.29
C ILE A 155 24.09 -1.06 5.92
N VAL A 156 24.64 -1.78 4.97
CA VAL A 156 24.61 -1.37 3.56
C VAL A 156 23.21 -1.67 3.00
N VAL A 157 22.46 -0.63 2.66
CA VAL A 157 21.19 -0.74 1.96
C VAL A 157 21.48 -0.82 0.47
N THR A 158 21.12 -1.95 -0.18
CA THR A 158 21.43 -2.19 -1.60
C THR A 158 20.45 -1.48 -2.54
N GLY A 159 19.24 -1.16 -2.07
CA GLY A 159 18.14 -0.67 -2.89
C GLY A 159 17.34 -1.78 -3.57
N ASP A 160 17.84 -3.02 -3.58
CA ASP A 160 17.11 -4.15 -4.13
C ASP A 160 15.87 -4.49 -3.30
N PRO A 161 14.78 -4.97 -3.91
CA PRO A 161 13.62 -5.45 -3.18
C PRO A 161 13.95 -6.63 -2.24
N ASN A 162 13.35 -6.62 -1.06
CA ASN A 162 13.36 -7.72 -0.10
C ASN A 162 14.76 -8.10 0.44
N GLN A 163 15.66 -7.12 0.60
CA GLN A 163 16.95 -7.33 1.25
C GLN A 163 16.72 -7.79 2.70
N THR A 164 17.11 -9.02 3.03
CA THR A 164 16.84 -9.62 4.33
C THR A 164 18.10 -9.76 5.18
N ILE A 165 18.00 -9.34 6.45
CA ILE A 165 19.03 -9.47 7.46
C ILE A 165 18.47 -10.34 8.57
N LEU A 166 19.10 -11.49 8.81
CA LEU A 166 18.71 -12.39 9.88
C LEU A 166 19.21 -11.88 11.23
N MET A 167 18.37 -11.98 12.24
CA MET A 167 18.67 -11.62 13.63
C MET A 167 18.31 -12.78 14.58
N PRO A 168 18.82 -12.81 15.80
CA PRO A 168 18.36 -13.78 16.79
C PRO A 168 16.85 -13.70 17.02
N GLY A 169 16.14 -14.79 16.71
CA GLY A 169 14.69 -14.88 16.87
C GLY A 169 13.84 -14.19 15.80
N GLY A 170 14.45 -13.60 14.76
CA GLY A 170 13.69 -12.85 13.75
C GLY A 170 14.50 -12.39 12.55
N GLN A 171 13.98 -11.37 11.89
CA GLN A 171 14.62 -10.77 10.72
C GLN A 171 14.24 -9.29 10.53
N VAL A 172 15.06 -8.59 9.78
CA VAL A 172 14.76 -7.29 9.20
C VAL A 172 14.70 -7.45 7.68
N VAL A 173 13.60 -7.03 7.06
CA VAL A 173 13.46 -6.93 5.61
C VAL A 173 13.50 -5.46 5.23
N ILE A 174 14.43 -5.09 4.37
CA ILE A 174 14.60 -3.75 3.83
C ILE A 174 13.99 -3.71 2.44
N ASN A 175 13.24 -2.64 2.11
CA ASN A 175 12.57 -2.49 0.83
C ASN A 175 11.69 -3.72 0.51
N GLU A 176 10.86 -4.13 1.48
CA GLU A 176 9.94 -5.24 1.27
C GLU A 176 8.87 -4.81 0.26
N GLN A 177 8.78 -5.56 -0.83
CA GLN A 177 7.84 -5.27 -1.91
C GLN A 177 7.01 -6.50 -2.25
N THR A 178 5.71 -6.26 -2.41
CA THR A 178 4.76 -7.26 -2.91
C THR A 178 3.91 -6.63 -3.99
N ILE A 179 3.84 -7.27 -5.16
CA ILE A 179 2.95 -6.85 -6.25
C ILE A 179 1.91 -7.94 -6.44
N SER A 180 0.63 -7.59 -6.33
CA SER A 180 -0.49 -8.51 -6.52
C SER A 180 -0.69 -8.87 -8.00
N PRO A 181 -1.46 -9.94 -8.31
CA PRO A 181 -1.84 -10.26 -9.68
C PRO A 181 -2.65 -9.15 -10.39
N THR A 182 -3.33 -8.29 -9.63
CA THR A 182 -4.06 -7.11 -10.14
C THR A 182 -3.18 -5.86 -10.29
N GLY A 183 -1.89 -5.98 -9.98
CA GLY A 183 -0.92 -4.90 -10.11
C GLY A 183 -0.76 -4.04 -8.85
N THR A 184 -1.56 -4.21 -7.80
CA THR A 184 -1.41 -3.45 -6.55
C THR A 184 -0.01 -3.66 -5.96
N ALA A 185 0.71 -2.57 -5.73
CA ALA A 185 2.01 -2.57 -5.07
C ALA A 185 1.86 -2.25 -3.59
N VAL A 186 2.54 -3.02 -2.74
CA VAL A 186 2.74 -2.74 -1.31
C VAL A 186 4.24 -2.64 -1.08
N VAL A 187 4.66 -1.56 -0.45
CA VAL A 187 6.08 -1.29 -0.12
C VAL A 187 6.19 -0.97 1.35
N ASN A 188 7.02 -1.73 2.05
CA ASN A 188 7.43 -1.45 3.42
C ASN A 188 8.93 -1.12 3.39
N ALA A 189 9.31 0.08 3.76
CA ALA A 189 10.73 0.46 3.71
C ALA A 189 11.56 -0.39 4.68
N LEU A 190 11.03 -0.63 5.88
CA LEU A 190 11.67 -1.48 6.88
C LEU A 190 10.60 -2.33 7.57
N HIS A 191 10.75 -3.64 7.53
CA HIS A 191 9.87 -4.58 8.21
C HIS A 191 10.68 -5.44 9.19
N VAL A 192 10.40 -5.35 10.46
CA VAL A 192 11.09 -6.05 11.55
C VAL A 192 10.16 -7.04 12.19
N THR A 193 10.50 -8.32 12.12
CA THR A 193 9.75 -9.39 12.77
C THR A 193 10.63 -10.10 13.80
N VAL A 194 10.14 -10.21 15.03
CA VAL A 194 10.72 -11.05 16.08
C VAL A 194 9.65 -11.99 16.61
N SER A 195 9.84 -13.28 16.38
CA SER A 195 8.85 -14.31 16.66
C SER A 195 8.38 -14.26 18.12
N GLY A 196 7.06 -14.15 18.30
CA GLY A 196 6.45 -14.10 19.64
C GLY A 196 6.68 -12.80 20.41
N VAL A 197 7.29 -11.77 19.82
CA VAL A 197 7.60 -10.49 20.48
C VAL A 197 6.95 -9.31 19.75
N ALA A 198 7.28 -9.09 18.49
CA ALA A 198 6.78 -7.93 17.76
C ALA A 198 6.83 -8.15 16.24
N ASP A 199 5.91 -7.46 15.56
CA ASP A 199 5.87 -7.24 14.12
C ASP A 199 5.77 -5.73 13.90
N VAL A 200 6.78 -5.12 13.26
CA VAL A 200 6.90 -3.67 13.11
C VAL A 200 7.23 -3.31 11.69
N VAL A 201 6.36 -2.55 11.06
CA VAL A 201 6.58 -1.93 9.76
C VAL A 201 6.83 -0.44 9.96
N VAL A 202 7.89 0.06 9.38
CA VAL A 202 8.29 1.47 9.39
C VAL A 202 8.27 1.98 7.96
N ALA A 203 7.49 3.01 7.71
CA ALA A 203 7.14 3.56 6.41
C ALA A 203 6.54 2.52 5.47
N SER A 204 5.21 2.53 5.35
CA SER A 204 4.42 1.65 4.48
C SER A 204 3.63 2.46 3.47
N ALA A 205 3.62 2.03 2.21
CA ALA A 205 2.85 2.63 1.13
C ALA A 205 2.18 1.55 0.29
N THR A 206 0.92 1.77 -0.08
CA THR A 206 0.13 0.86 -0.92
C THR A 206 -0.52 1.65 -2.05
N ALA A 207 -0.36 1.21 -3.29
CA ALA A 207 -1.01 1.80 -4.46
C ALA A 207 -1.59 0.73 -5.38
N GLY A 208 -2.88 0.88 -5.73
CA GLY A 208 -3.59 -0.05 -6.59
C GLY A 208 -4.75 0.60 -7.34
N ILE A 209 -4.91 0.27 -8.62
CA ILE A 209 -6.02 0.70 -9.46
C ILE A 209 -6.34 -0.35 -10.53
N SER A 210 -7.62 -0.75 -10.63
CA SER A 210 -8.08 -1.81 -11.56
C SER A 210 -9.51 -1.60 -12.01
#